data_ae5d5cb139e6bf8500aefbbb6be9695f
#
_entry.id   ae5d5cb139e6bf8500aefbbb6be9695f
#
_cell.length_a   1.000
_cell.length_b   1.000
_cell.length_c   1.000
_cell.angle_alpha   90.00
_cell.angle_beta   90.00
_cell.angle_gamma   90.00
#
_symmetry.space_group_name_H-M   'P 1'
#
loop_
_entity.id
_entity.type
_entity.pdbx_description
1 polymer ?
#
loop_
_entity_poly.entity_id
_entity_poly.type
_entity_poly.pdbx_seq_one_letter_code
_entity_poly.pdbx_strand_id
1 'polypeptide(L)'
;MLWKGFQRPKRLEFERETLTDRFGRFYAQPFERGFGTTIGNALRRILLSSIEGAAITAVKIDGVLHEFSPIPGVVEDATDIILNLKQIPLKLHTDQTKTLTIRVDKAGEVRGRDIQADGDVEILEPDAHIATVAEHGKLHMEMRMKRGRGYVAADKNFDEDLGIGWIPIDSVHSPIKKVNYLVEAARLGQTTDYDKLTVDVWTNGSISARDGLSLSAKLIRDHLNIFINLEEGAEPLADGAGEQPRSGIGNENLDKSVEELELSVRSYNCLKNANIRTIRELVQKTEAEMLKTKNFGRKSLNEIKEILHTMGLSLGMRVDAAPAASQE
;
A
#
# COMPACT_ATOMS: atom_id res chain seq x y z
N MET A 1 32.80 0.05 -5.12
CA MET A 1 31.97 0.90 -4.24
C MET A 1 32.21 2.36 -4.62
N LEU A 2 31.25 2.98 -5.29
CA LEU A 2 31.33 4.36 -5.83
C LEU A 2 31.22 5.46 -4.76
N TRP A 3 30.87 5.10 -3.52
CA TRP A 3 30.45 6.05 -2.47
C TRP A 3 31.36 6.03 -1.23
N LYS A 4 32.68 5.84 -1.42
CA LYS A 4 33.64 5.93 -0.32
C LYS A 4 33.65 7.35 0.27
N GLY A 5 33.32 7.47 1.56
CA GLY A 5 33.30 8.76 2.27
C GLY A 5 31.95 9.48 2.28
N PHE A 6 30.96 9.05 1.47
CA PHE A 6 29.64 9.66 1.43
C PHE A 6 28.85 9.37 2.72
N GLN A 7 28.43 10.43 3.40
CA GLN A 7 27.71 10.32 4.67
C GLN A 7 26.20 10.18 4.43
N ARG A 8 25.59 9.28 5.18
CA ARG A 8 24.15 9.07 5.17
C ARG A 8 23.62 8.85 6.58
N PRO A 9 22.39 9.29 6.89
CA PRO A 9 21.76 9.00 8.16
C PRO A 9 21.69 7.50 8.42
N LYS A 10 21.99 7.09 9.64
CA LYS A 10 21.89 5.67 10.04
C LYS A 10 20.51 5.30 10.52
N ARG A 11 19.76 6.26 11.04
CA ARG A 11 18.41 6.06 11.60
C ARG A 11 17.57 7.30 11.42
N LEU A 12 16.27 7.10 11.39
CA LEU A 12 15.26 8.13 11.51
C LEU A 12 14.93 8.29 12.99
N GLU A 13 14.99 9.50 13.49
CA GLU A 13 14.62 9.83 14.87
C GLU A 13 13.27 10.56 14.84
N PHE A 14 12.54 10.52 15.93
CA PHE A 14 11.27 11.22 16.08
C PHE A 14 11.14 11.79 17.49
N GLU A 15 10.43 12.89 17.57
CA GLU A 15 10.18 13.59 18.83
C GLU A 15 9.00 12.93 19.54
N ARG A 16 9.29 12.22 20.65
CA ARG A 16 8.28 11.43 21.35
C ARG A 16 7.21 12.28 22.05
N GLU A 17 7.60 13.46 22.52
CA GLU A 17 6.74 14.36 23.28
C GLU A 17 5.64 14.99 22.40
N THR A 18 5.90 15.18 21.14
CA THR A 18 4.96 15.78 20.18
C THR A 18 4.23 14.75 19.31
N LEU A 19 4.61 13.47 19.39
CA LEU A 19 4.01 12.41 18.61
C LEU A 19 2.58 12.14 19.08
N THR A 20 1.60 12.34 18.19
CA THR A 20 0.20 11.99 18.39
C THR A 20 -0.30 11.12 17.24
N ASP A 21 -1.52 10.61 17.33
CA ASP A 21 -2.13 9.83 16.25
C ASP A 21 -2.28 10.64 14.94
N ARG A 22 -2.33 11.98 15.06
CA ARG A 22 -2.54 12.91 13.93
C ARG A 22 -1.33 13.78 13.58
N PHE A 23 -0.27 13.73 14.36
CA PHE A 23 0.94 14.53 14.13
C PHE A 23 2.20 13.74 14.48
N GLY A 24 3.25 13.92 13.66
CA GLY A 24 4.58 13.41 13.95
C GLY A 24 5.66 14.31 13.39
N ARG A 25 6.70 14.53 14.18
CA ARG A 25 7.94 15.19 13.79
C ARG A 25 9.06 14.19 13.70
N PHE A 26 9.67 14.09 12.54
CA PHE A 26 10.73 13.16 12.22
C PHE A 26 11.97 13.92 11.79
N TYR A 27 13.15 13.48 12.21
CA TYR A 27 14.39 14.09 11.78
C TYR A 27 15.48 13.04 11.52
N ALA A 28 16.35 13.36 10.57
CA ALA A 28 17.48 12.52 10.22
C ALA A 28 18.69 13.38 9.88
N GLN A 29 19.84 12.93 10.32
CA GLN A 29 21.17 13.54 10.09
C GLN A 29 22.27 12.50 10.23
N PRO A 30 23.48 12.73 9.64
CA PRO A 30 23.82 13.74 8.66
C PRO A 30 23.46 13.30 7.25
N PHE A 31 23.01 14.22 6.41
CA PHE A 31 22.97 14.06 4.97
C PHE A 31 24.09 14.88 4.34
N GLU A 32 24.56 14.49 3.16
CA GLU A 32 25.38 15.35 2.34
C GLU A 32 24.61 16.61 1.95
N ARG A 33 25.31 17.73 1.81
CA ARG A 33 24.73 19.03 1.49
C ARG A 33 23.85 18.99 0.24
N GLY A 34 22.63 19.49 0.38
CA GLY A 34 21.59 19.50 -0.66
C GLY A 34 20.67 18.28 -0.66
N PHE A 35 21.10 17.12 -0.11
CA PHE A 35 20.25 15.93 -0.03
C PHE A 35 19.05 16.11 0.90
N GLY A 36 19.19 16.90 1.96
CA GLY A 36 18.09 17.23 2.85
C GLY A 36 16.93 17.87 2.09
N THR A 37 17.20 18.84 1.24
CA THR A 37 16.18 19.51 0.42
C THR A 37 15.58 18.57 -0.63
N THR A 38 16.40 17.80 -1.34
CA THR A 38 15.93 16.86 -2.36
C THR A 38 14.98 15.82 -1.78
N ILE A 39 15.39 15.16 -0.69
CA ILE A 39 14.60 14.10 -0.04
C ILE A 39 13.36 14.69 0.64
N GLY A 40 13.51 15.82 1.36
CA GLY A 40 12.40 16.48 2.04
C GLY A 40 11.29 16.91 1.07
N ASN A 41 11.65 17.51 -0.07
CA ASN A 41 10.70 17.88 -1.10
C ASN A 41 10.04 16.67 -1.76
N ALA A 42 10.80 15.63 -2.08
CA ALA A 42 10.27 14.40 -2.66
C ALA A 42 9.24 13.73 -1.72
N LEU A 43 9.58 13.57 -0.44
CA LEU A 43 8.70 13.03 0.59
C LEU A 43 7.42 13.86 0.73
N ARG A 44 7.56 15.20 0.82
CA ARG A 44 6.41 16.11 0.93
C ARG A 44 5.46 15.94 -0.24
N ARG A 45 5.96 15.91 -1.47
CA ARG A 45 5.13 15.77 -2.67
C ARG A 45 4.35 14.47 -2.67
N ILE A 46 5.00 13.35 -2.37
CA ILE A 46 4.36 12.03 -2.36
C ILE A 46 3.39 11.87 -1.20
N LEU A 47 3.73 12.37 -0.01
CA LEU A 47 2.82 12.38 1.13
C LEU A 47 1.49 13.08 0.79
N LEU A 48 1.54 14.23 0.14
CA LEU A 48 0.34 15.01 -0.18
C LEU A 48 -0.47 14.45 -1.36
N SER A 49 0.16 13.73 -2.30
CA SER A 49 -0.48 13.33 -3.56
C SER A 49 -0.81 11.85 -3.68
N SER A 50 -0.02 10.97 -3.04
CA SER A 50 0.00 9.56 -3.44
C SER A 50 -0.42 8.59 -2.34
N ILE A 51 -0.59 9.07 -1.11
CA ILE A 51 -1.08 8.22 -0.01
C ILE A 51 -2.58 8.02 -0.17
N GLU A 52 -2.98 6.75 -0.11
CA GLU A 52 -4.37 6.35 -0.25
C GLU A 52 -5.17 6.63 1.03
N GLY A 53 -6.42 6.96 0.84
CA GLY A 53 -7.39 7.09 1.91
C GLY A 53 -8.81 6.90 1.42
N ALA A 54 -9.74 6.89 2.34
CA ALA A 54 -11.15 6.67 2.06
C ALA A 54 -11.91 8.01 2.10
N ALA A 55 -12.88 8.16 1.20
CA ALA A 55 -13.77 9.32 1.17
C ALA A 55 -15.15 8.95 0.63
N ILE A 56 -16.15 9.75 0.98
CA ILE A 56 -17.48 9.69 0.41
C ILE A 56 -17.42 10.26 -1.01
N THR A 57 -17.94 9.53 -1.98
CA THR A 57 -17.89 9.88 -3.41
C THR A 57 -19.26 10.23 -4.00
N ALA A 58 -20.33 9.76 -3.38
CA ALA A 58 -21.70 10.10 -3.78
C ALA A 58 -22.62 10.03 -2.57
N VAL A 59 -23.67 10.83 -2.60
CA VAL A 59 -24.73 10.87 -1.58
C VAL A 59 -26.09 10.74 -2.24
N LYS A 60 -27.04 10.15 -1.52
CA LYS A 60 -28.45 10.10 -1.90
C LYS A 60 -29.25 10.51 -0.68
N ILE A 61 -30.02 11.56 -0.81
CA ILE A 61 -30.86 12.13 0.26
C ILE A 61 -32.33 11.99 -0.18
N ASP A 62 -33.18 11.45 0.68
CA ASP A 62 -34.58 11.28 0.36
C ASP A 62 -35.26 12.64 0.08
N GLY A 63 -35.93 12.75 -1.07
CA GLY A 63 -36.61 13.96 -1.50
C GLY A 63 -35.70 15.04 -2.13
N VAL A 64 -34.40 14.76 -2.33
CA VAL A 64 -33.43 15.67 -2.94
C VAL A 64 -32.97 15.10 -4.28
N LEU A 65 -33.01 15.93 -5.33
CA LEU A 65 -32.59 15.53 -6.68
C LEU A 65 -31.28 16.18 -7.12
N HIS A 66 -30.86 17.25 -6.48
CA HIS A 66 -29.61 17.95 -6.78
C HIS A 66 -29.08 18.66 -5.53
N GLU A 67 -27.80 18.97 -5.52
CA GLU A 67 -27.05 19.52 -4.38
C GLU A 67 -27.55 20.89 -3.85
N PHE A 68 -28.28 21.66 -4.66
CA PHE A 68 -28.80 22.96 -4.27
C PHE A 68 -30.24 22.92 -3.73
N SER A 69 -30.73 21.74 -3.37
CA SER A 69 -32.10 21.57 -2.88
C SER A 69 -32.16 21.76 -1.37
N PRO A 70 -33.16 22.48 -0.86
CA PRO A 70 -33.49 22.50 0.56
C PRO A 70 -34.08 21.12 0.94
N ILE A 71 -33.84 20.70 2.19
CA ILE A 71 -34.39 19.49 2.74
C ILE A 71 -35.53 19.81 3.70
N PRO A 72 -36.78 19.35 3.45
CA PRO A 72 -37.91 19.70 4.32
C PRO A 72 -37.68 19.23 5.76
N GLY A 73 -37.74 20.17 6.71
CA GLY A 73 -37.58 19.85 8.13
C GLY A 73 -36.11 19.67 8.57
N VAL A 74 -35.13 20.07 7.77
CA VAL A 74 -33.73 20.17 8.12
C VAL A 74 -33.28 21.60 7.97
N VAL A 75 -32.44 22.09 8.86
CA VAL A 75 -31.98 23.49 8.89
C VAL A 75 -30.99 23.76 7.78
N GLU A 76 -30.06 22.83 7.58
CA GLU A 76 -29.01 22.89 6.57
C GLU A 76 -29.59 22.41 5.21
N ASP A 77 -29.08 22.97 4.13
CA ASP A 77 -29.34 22.50 2.78
C ASP A 77 -28.47 21.30 2.41
N ALA A 78 -28.72 20.70 1.25
CA ALA A 78 -27.96 19.55 0.80
C ALA A 78 -26.48 19.88 0.60
N THR A 79 -26.15 21.12 0.19
CA THR A 79 -24.75 21.57 0.02
C THR A 79 -24.02 21.63 1.35
N ASP A 80 -24.66 22.21 2.38
CA ASP A 80 -24.07 22.33 3.71
C ASP A 80 -23.81 20.93 4.31
N ILE A 81 -24.77 20.02 4.19
CA ILE A 81 -24.60 18.62 4.64
C ILE A 81 -23.43 17.95 3.92
N ILE A 82 -23.32 18.09 2.60
CA ILE A 82 -22.20 17.55 1.83
C ILE A 82 -20.87 18.12 2.31
N LEU A 83 -20.80 19.42 2.59
CA LEU A 83 -19.58 20.06 3.10
C LEU A 83 -19.21 19.54 4.50
N ASN A 84 -20.20 19.33 5.37
CA ASN A 84 -19.97 18.74 6.69
C ASN A 84 -19.49 17.29 6.59
N LEU A 85 -20.09 16.47 5.73
CA LEU A 85 -19.67 15.10 5.49
C LEU A 85 -18.21 14.98 4.99
N LYS A 86 -17.78 15.91 4.13
CA LYS A 86 -16.39 15.94 3.63
C LYS A 86 -15.35 16.21 4.73
N GLN A 87 -15.75 16.78 5.85
CA GLN A 87 -14.87 17.06 6.97
C GLN A 87 -14.66 15.85 7.88
N ILE A 88 -15.57 14.85 7.84
CA ILE A 88 -15.51 13.67 8.70
C ILE A 88 -14.42 12.72 8.21
N PRO A 89 -13.38 12.48 9.00
CA PRO A 89 -12.36 11.53 8.65
C PRO A 89 -12.88 10.10 8.84
N LEU A 90 -12.76 9.32 7.79
CA LEU A 90 -13.23 7.94 7.71
C LEU A 90 -12.05 7.01 7.44
N LYS A 91 -12.09 5.79 8.00
CA LYS A 91 -11.11 4.76 7.72
C LYS A 91 -11.81 3.53 7.17
N LEU A 92 -11.31 3.00 6.06
CA LEU A 92 -11.85 1.83 5.38
C LEU A 92 -10.83 0.70 5.45
N HIS A 93 -11.23 -0.44 5.99
CA HIS A 93 -10.37 -1.62 6.19
C HIS A 93 -10.38 -2.59 5.00
N THR A 94 -11.26 -2.37 4.02
CA THR A 94 -11.39 -3.18 2.80
C THR A 94 -11.18 -2.31 1.56
N ASP A 95 -10.89 -2.93 0.42
CA ASP A 95 -10.79 -2.23 -0.87
C ASP A 95 -12.14 -2.13 -1.59
N GLN A 96 -13.18 -2.79 -1.06
CA GLN A 96 -14.50 -2.77 -1.65
C GLN A 96 -15.22 -1.45 -1.36
N THR A 97 -16.03 -0.99 -2.30
CA THR A 97 -16.94 0.12 -2.11
C THR A 97 -17.97 -0.23 -1.02
N LYS A 98 -18.21 0.69 -0.09
CA LYS A 98 -19.18 0.55 1.01
C LYS A 98 -20.25 1.61 0.92
N THR A 99 -21.43 1.26 1.42
CA THR A 99 -22.54 2.21 1.56
C THR A 99 -22.80 2.44 3.04
N LEU A 100 -22.81 3.70 3.44
CA LEU A 100 -23.13 4.16 4.78
C LEU A 100 -24.56 4.73 4.77
N THR A 101 -25.26 4.67 5.88
CA THR A 101 -26.63 5.19 5.97
C THR A 101 -26.81 6.07 7.20
N ILE A 102 -27.65 7.11 7.07
CA ILE A 102 -28.17 7.89 8.19
C ILE A 102 -29.69 7.81 8.14
N ARG A 103 -30.32 7.50 9.28
CA ARG A 103 -31.77 7.46 9.41
C ARG A 103 -32.17 8.11 10.72
N VAL A 104 -32.65 9.34 10.65
CA VAL A 104 -33.07 10.13 11.80
C VAL A 104 -34.49 10.63 11.56
N ASP A 105 -35.42 10.19 12.42
CA ASP A 105 -36.85 10.56 12.39
C ASP A 105 -37.24 11.48 13.57
N LYS A 106 -36.27 11.92 14.37
CA LYS A 106 -36.49 12.75 15.56
C LYS A 106 -35.79 14.09 15.40
N ALA A 107 -36.41 15.15 15.93
CA ALA A 107 -35.77 16.44 16.03
C ALA A 107 -34.49 16.38 16.87
N GLY A 108 -33.46 17.02 16.42
CA GLY A 108 -32.16 17.07 17.09
C GLY A 108 -30.98 17.21 16.14
N GLU A 109 -29.81 17.27 16.71
CA GLU A 109 -28.54 17.36 15.98
C GLU A 109 -28.09 15.99 15.51
N VAL A 110 -27.80 15.86 14.22
CA VAL A 110 -27.26 14.66 13.57
C VAL A 110 -25.75 14.80 13.53
N ARG A 111 -25.05 13.81 14.05
CA ARG A 111 -23.61 13.80 14.18
C ARG A 111 -22.99 12.56 13.53
N GLY A 112 -21.65 12.52 13.43
CA GLY A 112 -20.90 11.40 12.89
C GLY A 112 -21.29 10.03 13.51
N ARG A 113 -21.65 9.98 14.79
CA ARG A 113 -22.09 8.75 15.49
C ARG A 113 -23.43 8.20 14.99
N ASP A 114 -24.23 9.00 14.30
CA ASP A 114 -25.52 8.58 13.75
C ASP A 114 -25.38 7.92 12.39
N ILE A 115 -24.15 7.89 11.83
CA ILE A 115 -23.81 7.17 10.63
C ILE A 115 -23.80 5.66 10.96
N GLN A 116 -24.65 4.92 10.29
CA GLN A 116 -24.65 3.45 10.36
C GLN A 116 -23.65 2.92 9.34
N ALA A 117 -22.64 2.23 9.83
CA ALA A 117 -21.56 1.65 9.04
C ALA A 117 -21.36 0.18 9.38
N ASP A 118 -20.88 -0.59 8.42
CA ASP A 118 -20.41 -1.95 8.64
C ASP A 118 -19.11 -1.96 9.49
N GLY A 119 -18.76 -3.11 10.06
CA GLY A 119 -17.51 -3.29 10.83
C GLY A 119 -16.22 -2.96 10.06
N ASP A 120 -16.29 -2.86 8.74
CA ASP A 120 -15.15 -2.50 7.88
C ASP A 120 -14.88 -1.00 7.81
N VAL A 121 -15.76 -0.16 8.37
CA VAL A 121 -15.65 1.31 8.34
C VAL A 121 -15.58 1.85 9.74
N GLU A 122 -14.59 2.69 10.01
CA GLU A 122 -14.38 3.38 11.27
C GLU A 122 -14.55 4.88 11.10
N ILE A 123 -15.40 5.49 11.93
CA ILE A 123 -15.65 6.94 11.96
C ILE A 123 -14.77 7.53 13.05
N LEU A 124 -13.78 8.33 12.67
CA LEU A 124 -12.75 8.84 13.58
C LEU A 124 -13.17 10.08 14.37
N GLU A 125 -14.26 10.75 13.95
CA GLU A 125 -14.86 11.91 14.64
C GLU A 125 -16.37 11.70 14.82
N PRO A 126 -16.78 10.91 15.81
CA PRO A 126 -18.20 10.59 16.03
C PRO A 126 -19.05 11.81 16.46
N ASP A 127 -18.42 12.85 17.00
CA ASP A 127 -19.12 14.07 17.44
C ASP A 127 -19.15 15.17 16.38
N ALA A 128 -18.60 14.93 15.17
CA ALA A 128 -18.66 15.90 14.08
C ALA A 128 -20.12 16.17 13.68
N HIS A 129 -20.46 17.45 13.54
CA HIS A 129 -21.80 17.91 13.13
C HIS A 129 -22.05 17.59 11.66
N ILE A 130 -23.25 17.10 11.35
CA ILE A 130 -23.70 16.83 9.98
C ILE A 130 -24.87 17.73 9.60
N ALA A 131 -25.95 17.67 10.40
CA ALA A 131 -27.19 18.44 10.15
C ALA A 131 -28.00 18.59 11.42
N THR A 132 -29.00 19.50 11.37
CA THR A 132 -29.98 19.70 12.44
C THR A 132 -31.39 19.43 11.92
N VAL A 133 -32.05 18.44 12.48
CA VAL A 133 -33.43 18.09 12.14
C VAL A 133 -34.39 18.86 13.03
N ALA A 134 -35.31 19.63 12.43
CA ALA A 134 -36.34 20.38 13.11
C ALA A 134 -37.48 19.47 13.60
N GLU A 135 -38.43 20.07 14.37
CA GLU A 135 -39.64 19.35 14.77
C GLU A 135 -40.43 18.85 13.55
N HIS A 136 -40.77 17.53 13.56
CA HIS A 136 -41.44 16.82 12.46
C HIS A 136 -40.58 16.64 11.19
N GLY A 137 -39.30 17.05 11.20
CA GLY A 137 -38.36 16.77 10.11
C GLY A 137 -37.86 15.33 10.15
N LYS A 138 -37.32 14.88 9.03
CA LYS A 138 -36.66 13.56 8.88
C LYS A 138 -35.45 13.74 7.99
N LEU A 139 -34.38 12.99 8.30
CA LEU A 139 -33.20 12.91 7.44
C LEU A 139 -32.86 11.44 7.18
N HIS A 140 -33.12 11.00 5.95
CA HIS A 140 -32.71 9.70 5.48
C HIS A 140 -31.72 9.90 4.33
N MET A 141 -30.54 9.32 4.47
CA MET A 141 -29.44 9.50 3.52
C MET A 141 -28.62 8.23 3.38
N GLU A 142 -28.22 7.97 2.16
CA GLU A 142 -27.24 6.94 1.81
C GLU A 142 -25.97 7.60 1.26
N MET A 143 -24.79 7.09 1.64
CA MET A 143 -23.50 7.63 1.23
C MET A 143 -22.63 6.52 0.69
N ARG A 144 -22.11 6.70 -0.52
CA ARG A 144 -21.16 5.75 -1.11
C ARG A 144 -19.74 6.15 -0.79
N MET A 145 -18.95 5.23 -0.28
CA MET A 145 -17.58 5.44 0.15
C MET A 145 -16.64 4.54 -0.63
N LYS A 146 -15.53 5.10 -1.11
CA LYS A 146 -14.48 4.39 -1.84
C LYS A 146 -13.10 4.74 -1.32
N ARG A 147 -12.14 3.84 -1.54
CA ARG A 147 -10.72 4.15 -1.40
C ARG A 147 -10.22 4.82 -2.69
N GLY A 148 -9.32 5.77 -2.55
CA GLY A 148 -8.73 6.49 -3.68
C GLY A 148 -7.49 7.27 -3.28
N ARG A 149 -7.01 8.14 -4.17
CA ARG A 149 -5.81 8.97 -3.99
C ARG A 149 -6.10 10.41 -4.33
N GLY A 150 -5.52 11.33 -3.55
CA GLY A 150 -5.57 12.76 -3.82
C GLY A 150 -6.98 13.31 -3.89
N TYR A 151 -7.24 14.20 -4.83
CA TYR A 151 -8.53 14.82 -5.10
C TYR A 151 -9.15 14.23 -6.36
N VAL A 152 -10.42 13.87 -6.27
CA VAL A 152 -11.22 13.37 -7.39
C VAL A 152 -12.45 14.27 -7.54
N ALA A 153 -12.63 14.87 -8.73
CA ALA A 153 -13.78 15.71 -9.03
C ALA A 153 -15.07 14.88 -9.11
N ALA A 154 -16.22 15.53 -8.86
CA ALA A 154 -17.53 14.90 -8.86
C ALA A 154 -17.83 14.13 -10.17
N ASP A 155 -17.48 14.69 -11.33
CA ASP A 155 -17.68 14.07 -12.64
C ASP A 155 -16.99 12.71 -12.76
N LYS A 156 -15.83 12.53 -12.10
CA LYS A 156 -15.06 11.28 -12.09
C LYS A 156 -15.57 10.28 -11.04
N ASN A 157 -16.35 10.75 -10.08
CA ASN A 157 -17.01 9.91 -9.08
C ASN A 157 -18.37 9.39 -9.55
N PHE A 158 -18.83 9.83 -10.73
CA PHE A 158 -20.02 9.29 -11.35
C PHE A 158 -19.73 7.88 -11.88
N ASP A 159 -20.41 6.90 -11.33
CA ASP A 159 -20.41 5.52 -11.81
C ASP A 159 -21.74 5.22 -12.51
N GLU A 160 -21.69 4.46 -13.59
CA GLU A 160 -22.91 4.05 -14.32
C GLU A 160 -23.86 3.18 -13.46
N ASP A 161 -23.32 2.54 -12.40
CA ASP A 161 -24.08 1.74 -11.43
C ASP A 161 -24.84 2.59 -10.41
N LEU A 162 -24.62 3.92 -10.37
CA LEU A 162 -25.37 4.81 -9.51
C LEU A 162 -26.78 4.97 -10.06
N GLY A 163 -27.77 4.47 -9.32
CA GLY A 163 -29.19 4.63 -9.67
C GLY A 163 -29.65 6.11 -9.60
N ILE A 164 -30.88 6.31 -10.02
CA ILE A 164 -31.52 7.66 -10.00
C ILE A 164 -31.56 8.19 -8.56
N GLY A 165 -31.25 9.49 -8.39
CA GLY A 165 -31.26 10.18 -7.10
C GLY A 165 -29.91 10.19 -6.36
N TRP A 166 -28.89 9.56 -6.89
CA TRP A 166 -27.53 9.74 -6.39
C TRP A 166 -26.91 11.01 -6.92
N ILE A 167 -26.30 11.79 -6.04
CA ILE A 167 -25.57 13.01 -6.31
C ILE A 167 -24.08 12.69 -6.17
N PRO A 168 -23.29 12.64 -7.26
CA PRO A 168 -21.86 12.48 -7.16
C PRO A 168 -21.24 13.75 -6.54
N ILE A 169 -20.31 13.57 -5.63
CA ILE A 169 -19.60 14.68 -4.97
C ILE A 169 -18.10 14.54 -5.21
N ASP A 170 -17.41 15.68 -5.23
CA ASP A 170 -15.96 15.69 -5.23
C ASP A 170 -15.43 15.14 -3.90
N SER A 171 -14.32 14.41 -3.97
CA SER A 171 -13.77 13.70 -2.81
C SER A 171 -12.29 13.97 -2.62
N VAL A 172 -11.88 14.18 -1.36
CA VAL A 172 -10.49 14.30 -0.95
C VAL A 172 -10.11 13.02 -0.23
N HIS A 173 -9.41 12.15 -0.94
CA HIS A 173 -9.00 10.86 -0.40
C HIS A 173 -7.70 10.93 0.43
N SER A 174 -6.89 12.00 0.26
CA SER A 174 -5.62 12.13 0.97
C SER A 174 -5.81 12.15 2.49
N PRO A 175 -5.21 11.20 3.22
CA PRO A 175 -5.24 11.21 4.69
C PRO A 175 -4.28 12.24 5.28
N ILE A 176 -3.37 12.79 4.48
CA ILE A 176 -2.38 13.76 4.91
C ILE A 176 -2.94 15.18 4.74
N LYS A 177 -3.08 15.89 5.84
CA LYS A 177 -3.62 17.25 5.88
C LYS A 177 -2.56 18.31 5.54
N LYS A 178 -1.34 18.13 6.09
CA LYS A 178 -0.26 19.10 5.95
C LYS A 178 1.09 18.40 6.08
N VAL A 179 2.06 18.84 5.31
CA VAL A 179 3.47 18.43 5.45
C VAL A 179 4.34 19.67 5.40
N ASN A 180 5.24 19.77 6.36
CA ASN A 180 6.31 20.76 6.35
C ASN A 180 7.67 20.05 6.44
N TYR A 181 8.70 20.63 5.82
CA TYR A 181 10.06 20.17 6.04
C TYR A 181 11.00 21.37 6.23
N LEU A 182 12.01 21.16 7.04
CA LEU A 182 13.05 22.13 7.36
C LEU A 182 14.41 21.45 7.18
N VAL A 183 15.32 22.16 6.55
CA VAL A 183 16.71 21.72 6.39
C VAL A 183 17.61 22.69 7.14
N GLU A 184 18.36 22.16 8.08
CA GLU A 184 19.29 22.90 8.93
C GLU A 184 20.71 22.37 8.73
N ALA A 185 21.72 23.22 8.96
CA ALA A 185 23.10 22.76 8.97
C ALA A 185 23.33 21.77 10.12
N ALA A 186 23.97 20.65 9.81
CA ALA A 186 24.34 19.63 10.78
C ALA A 186 25.87 19.57 10.93
N ARG A 187 26.34 19.25 12.13
CA ARG A 187 27.77 19.10 12.42
C ARG A 187 28.13 17.63 12.59
N LEU A 188 29.16 17.20 11.89
CA LEU A 188 29.79 15.89 12.10
C LEU A 188 31.27 16.07 12.43
N GLY A 189 31.65 15.85 13.68
CA GLY A 189 32.99 16.14 14.15
C GLY A 189 33.33 17.64 14.07
N GLN A 190 34.32 18.00 13.27
CA GLN A 190 34.73 19.40 13.05
C GLN A 190 34.11 20.03 11.80
N THR A 191 33.42 19.23 10.96
CA THR A 191 32.85 19.67 9.69
C THR A 191 31.35 20.03 9.88
N THR A 192 30.93 21.17 9.34
CA THR A 192 29.55 21.70 9.44
C THR A 192 28.80 21.68 8.12
N ASP A 193 29.35 21.00 7.10
CA ASP A 193 28.82 20.97 5.73
C ASP A 193 27.80 19.84 5.46
N TYR A 194 27.05 19.49 6.47
CA TYR A 194 26.01 18.45 6.37
C TYR A 194 24.62 19.05 6.61
N ASP A 195 23.60 18.35 6.11
CA ASP A 195 22.20 18.71 6.32
C ASP A 195 21.57 17.86 7.42
N LYS A 196 20.73 18.49 8.24
CA LYS A 196 19.71 17.84 9.09
C LYS A 196 18.36 18.11 8.46
N LEU A 197 17.65 17.07 8.08
CA LEU A 197 16.28 17.14 7.59
C LEU A 197 15.31 16.89 8.73
N THR A 198 14.38 17.81 8.95
CA THR A 198 13.23 17.66 9.83
C THR A 198 11.97 17.64 8.97
N VAL A 199 11.06 16.69 9.20
CA VAL A 199 9.78 16.56 8.47
C VAL A 199 8.66 16.49 9.48
N ASP A 200 7.71 17.43 9.37
CA ASP A 200 6.49 17.49 10.16
C ASP A 200 5.31 17.00 9.30
N VAL A 201 4.57 16.03 9.80
CA VAL A 201 3.44 15.43 9.09
C VAL A 201 2.19 15.51 9.94
N TRP A 202 1.12 16.11 9.40
CA TRP A 202 -0.22 16.14 9.98
C TRP A 202 -1.16 15.23 9.18
N THR A 203 -1.87 14.36 9.87
CA THR A 203 -2.83 13.43 9.26
C THR A 203 -4.26 13.71 9.75
N ASN A 204 -5.23 13.07 9.14
CA ASN A 204 -6.62 13.07 9.61
C ASN A 204 -6.90 11.98 10.68
N GLY A 205 -5.92 11.13 11.02
CA GLY A 205 -6.04 10.03 11.97
C GLY A 205 -6.32 8.66 11.32
N SER A 206 -6.70 8.59 10.04
CA SER A 206 -6.92 7.30 9.36
C SER A 206 -5.62 6.53 9.12
N ILE A 207 -4.51 7.25 9.07
CA ILE A 207 -3.15 6.70 9.02
C ILE A 207 -2.26 7.45 10.02
N SER A 208 -1.34 6.74 10.66
CA SER A 208 -0.35 7.40 11.51
C SER A 208 0.66 8.20 10.68
N ALA A 209 1.19 9.29 11.23
CA ALA A 209 2.24 10.08 10.57
C ALA A 209 3.46 9.24 10.22
N ARG A 210 3.80 8.25 11.05
CA ARG A 210 4.90 7.31 10.84
C ARG A 210 4.66 6.39 9.63
N ASP A 211 3.46 5.82 9.53
CA ASP A 211 3.11 4.91 8.44
C ASP A 211 3.02 5.66 7.12
N GLY A 212 2.43 6.87 7.11
CA GLY A 212 2.40 7.75 5.95
C GLY A 212 3.80 8.06 5.43
N LEU A 213 4.74 8.42 6.32
CA LEU A 213 6.13 8.68 5.95
C LEU A 213 6.82 7.42 5.41
N SER A 214 6.61 6.26 6.04
CA SER A 214 7.16 4.98 5.60
C SER A 214 6.66 4.58 4.22
N LEU A 215 5.34 4.71 3.95
CA LEU A 215 4.74 4.42 2.65
C LEU A 215 5.27 5.35 1.57
N SER A 216 5.40 6.66 1.86
CA SER A 216 5.95 7.61 0.90
C SER A 216 7.40 7.29 0.52
N ALA A 217 8.21 6.89 1.48
CA ALA A 217 9.60 6.47 1.23
C ALA A 217 9.68 5.19 0.39
N LYS A 218 8.78 4.21 0.63
CA LYS A 218 8.67 3.00 -0.20
C LYS A 218 8.30 3.33 -1.63
N LEU A 219 7.31 4.20 -1.84
CA LEU A 219 6.89 4.63 -3.18
C LEU A 219 8.04 5.29 -3.95
N ILE A 220 8.82 6.18 -3.30
CA ILE A 220 10.01 6.78 -3.93
C ILE A 220 11.01 5.71 -4.34
N ARG A 221 11.34 4.80 -3.42
CA ARG A 221 12.29 3.72 -3.67
C ARG A 221 11.85 2.86 -4.87
N ASP A 222 10.58 2.45 -4.89
CA ASP A 222 10.06 1.54 -5.91
C ASP A 222 10.07 2.20 -7.30
N HIS A 223 9.75 3.50 -7.39
CA HIS A 223 9.88 4.25 -8.64
C HIS A 223 11.34 4.48 -9.07
N LEU A 224 12.27 4.62 -8.10
CA LEU A 224 13.69 4.78 -8.41
C LEU A 224 14.37 3.48 -8.83
N ASN A 225 13.80 2.32 -8.50
CA ASN A 225 14.38 1.03 -8.88
C ASN A 225 14.54 0.86 -10.40
N ILE A 226 13.65 1.44 -11.21
CA ILE A 226 13.74 1.40 -12.67
C ILE A 226 15.03 2.06 -13.18
N PHE A 227 15.56 3.07 -12.47
CA PHE A 227 16.79 3.76 -12.85
C PHE A 227 18.07 3.05 -12.37
N ILE A 228 17.93 2.07 -11.48
CA ILE A 228 19.06 1.29 -10.95
C ILE A 228 19.36 0.11 -11.86
N ASN A 229 18.34 -0.52 -12.43
CA ASN A 229 18.44 -1.71 -13.28
C ASN A 229 18.38 -1.30 -14.75
N LEU A 230 19.43 -0.61 -15.22
CA LEU A 230 19.60 -0.20 -16.63
C LEU A 230 20.27 -1.33 -17.44
N GLU A 231 19.90 -2.60 -17.24
CA GLU A 231 20.34 -3.67 -18.15
C GLU A 231 19.58 -3.52 -19.49
N GLU A 232 20.32 -3.29 -20.58
CA GLU A 232 19.79 -3.30 -21.92
C GLU A 232 19.21 -4.68 -22.21
N GLY A 233 17.88 -4.79 -22.23
CA GLY A 233 17.18 -6.04 -22.57
C GLY A 233 16.28 -6.64 -21.49
N ALA A 234 16.14 -6.05 -20.33
CA ALA A 234 15.09 -6.44 -19.41
C ALA A 234 13.73 -6.02 -19.96
N GLU A 235 12.93 -6.99 -20.41
CA GLU A 235 11.51 -6.75 -20.70
C GLU A 235 10.85 -6.05 -19.51
N PRO A 236 9.96 -5.06 -19.72
CA PRO A 236 9.26 -4.40 -18.64
C PRO A 236 8.50 -5.47 -17.85
N LEU A 237 8.84 -5.61 -16.57
CA LEU A 237 8.06 -6.41 -15.64
C LEU A 237 6.63 -5.89 -15.70
N ALA A 238 5.72 -6.74 -16.16
CA ALA A 238 4.30 -6.47 -16.23
C ALA A 238 3.83 -5.92 -14.88
N ASP A 239 3.18 -4.76 -14.90
CA ASP A 239 2.48 -4.17 -13.76
C ASP A 239 1.59 -5.22 -13.10
N GLY A 240 1.74 -5.38 -11.79
CA GLY A 240 0.71 -6.01 -11.00
C GLY A 240 1.07 -7.30 -10.27
N ALA A 241 2.21 -7.35 -9.57
CA ALA A 241 2.33 -8.31 -8.48
C ALA A 241 2.95 -7.61 -7.26
N GLY A 242 2.10 -7.28 -6.30
CA GLY A 242 2.53 -6.87 -4.98
C GLY A 242 3.51 -7.89 -4.41
N GLU A 243 4.64 -7.41 -3.90
CA GLU A 243 5.52 -8.22 -3.07
C GLU A 243 4.73 -8.70 -1.85
N GLN A 244 4.14 -9.88 -1.98
CA GLN A 244 3.86 -10.68 -0.79
C GLN A 244 5.20 -11.10 -0.21
N PRO A 245 5.38 -11.11 1.13
CA PRO A 245 6.53 -11.72 1.73
C PRO A 245 6.58 -13.18 1.24
N ARG A 246 7.71 -13.59 0.68
CA ARG A 246 7.96 -14.96 0.24
C ARG A 246 7.94 -15.89 1.44
N SER A 247 6.75 -16.19 1.93
CA SER A 247 6.48 -17.38 2.71
C SER A 247 6.48 -18.54 1.73
N GLY A 248 7.22 -19.60 2.06
CA GLY A 248 7.58 -20.75 1.25
C GLY A 248 6.56 -21.11 0.17
N ILE A 249 7.02 -21.15 -1.06
CA ILE A 249 6.27 -21.68 -2.19
C ILE A 249 6.06 -23.17 -1.93
N GLY A 250 4.91 -23.52 -1.42
CA GLY A 250 4.39 -24.88 -1.50
C GLY A 250 4.02 -25.15 -2.95
N ASN A 251 5.02 -25.38 -3.78
CA ASN A 251 4.80 -25.83 -5.16
C ASN A 251 4.53 -27.32 -5.06
N GLU A 252 3.29 -27.75 -5.28
CA GLU A 252 2.87 -29.17 -5.25
C GLU A 252 3.74 -30.07 -6.15
N ASN A 253 4.49 -29.46 -7.06
CA ASN A 253 5.43 -30.14 -7.93
C ASN A 253 6.78 -30.47 -7.28
N LEU A 254 7.12 -29.86 -6.13
CA LEU A 254 8.44 -30.08 -5.49
C LEU A 254 8.60 -31.50 -4.90
N ASP A 255 7.50 -32.10 -4.49
CA ASP A 255 7.50 -33.43 -3.87
C ASP A 255 7.31 -34.57 -4.90
N LYS A 256 7.13 -34.21 -6.20
CA LYS A 256 7.05 -35.18 -7.29
C LYS A 256 8.41 -35.83 -7.54
N SER A 257 8.36 -37.08 -8.03
CA SER A 257 9.54 -37.82 -8.42
C SER A 257 10.20 -37.22 -9.67
N VAL A 258 11.52 -37.26 -9.74
CA VAL A 258 12.29 -36.90 -10.95
C VAL A 258 11.92 -37.81 -12.14
N GLU A 259 11.26 -38.94 -11.88
CA GLU A 259 10.76 -39.88 -12.92
C GLU A 259 9.59 -39.31 -13.71
N GLU A 260 8.85 -38.33 -13.13
CA GLU A 260 7.75 -37.66 -13.79
C GLU A 260 8.19 -36.53 -14.74
N LEU A 261 9.46 -36.15 -14.67
CA LEU A 261 10.07 -35.25 -15.64
C LEU A 261 10.36 -36.01 -16.93
N GLU A 262 9.84 -35.53 -18.05
CA GLU A 262 10.11 -36.12 -19.37
C GLU A 262 11.59 -35.94 -19.82
N LEU A 263 12.50 -36.48 -19.04
CA LEU A 263 13.94 -36.39 -19.27
C LEU A 263 14.40 -37.53 -20.21
N SER A 264 15.43 -37.24 -20.99
CA SER A 264 16.12 -38.31 -21.74
C SER A 264 16.66 -39.37 -20.79
N VAL A 265 16.69 -40.63 -21.24
CA VAL A 265 17.22 -41.81 -20.47
C VAL A 265 18.61 -41.53 -19.90
N ARG A 266 19.40 -40.74 -20.60
CA ARG A 266 20.75 -40.36 -20.17
C ARG A 266 20.73 -39.39 -19.01
N SER A 267 19.92 -38.35 -19.09
CA SER A 267 19.75 -37.34 -18.05
C SER A 267 19.14 -37.95 -16.79
N TYR A 268 18.15 -38.81 -16.92
CA TYR A 268 17.55 -39.56 -15.83
C TYR A 268 18.57 -40.46 -15.10
N ASN A 269 19.33 -41.25 -15.84
CA ASN A 269 20.36 -42.12 -15.24
C ASN A 269 21.44 -41.32 -14.50
N CYS A 270 21.78 -40.11 -14.97
CA CYS A 270 22.73 -39.25 -14.29
C CYS A 270 22.18 -38.73 -12.96
N LEU A 271 20.90 -38.36 -12.89
CA LEU A 271 20.25 -37.93 -11.64
C LEU A 271 20.12 -39.08 -10.65
N LYS A 272 19.77 -40.27 -11.12
CA LYS A 272 19.71 -41.50 -10.31
C LYS A 272 21.08 -41.86 -9.71
N ASN A 273 22.14 -41.74 -10.48
CA ASN A 273 23.52 -41.97 -9.99
C ASN A 273 23.99 -40.90 -9.01
N ALA A 274 23.43 -39.71 -9.09
CA ALA A 274 23.65 -38.61 -8.13
C ALA A 274 22.78 -38.72 -6.87
N ASN A 275 21.96 -39.78 -6.77
CA ASN A 275 21.00 -40.03 -5.69
C ASN A 275 19.96 -38.91 -5.49
N ILE A 276 19.58 -38.23 -6.57
CA ILE A 276 18.55 -37.19 -6.62
C ILE A 276 17.24 -37.86 -7.05
N ARG A 277 16.24 -37.91 -6.17
CA ARG A 277 14.97 -38.62 -6.40
C ARG A 277 13.77 -37.71 -6.53
N THR A 278 13.81 -36.53 -5.92
CA THR A 278 12.70 -35.56 -5.93
C THR A 278 13.08 -34.26 -6.64
N ILE A 279 12.09 -33.56 -7.17
CA ILE A 279 12.31 -32.25 -7.78
C ILE A 279 12.84 -31.27 -6.74
N ARG A 280 12.45 -31.40 -5.48
CA ARG A 280 12.96 -30.62 -4.35
C ARG A 280 14.49 -30.74 -4.20
N GLU A 281 15.00 -31.97 -4.24
CA GLU A 281 16.45 -32.22 -4.15
C GLU A 281 17.18 -31.66 -5.37
N LEU A 282 16.56 -31.71 -6.54
CA LEU A 282 17.11 -31.20 -7.79
C LEU A 282 17.26 -29.69 -7.80
N VAL A 283 16.23 -28.93 -7.39
CA VAL A 283 16.27 -27.48 -7.37
C VAL A 283 17.20 -26.91 -6.31
N GLN A 284 17.51 -27.65 -5.26
CA GLN A 284 18.49 -27.26 -4.24
C GLN A 284 19.93 -27.34 -4.71
N LYS A 285 20.21 -28.11 -5.75
CA LYS A 285 21.57 -28.24 -6.32
C LYS A 285 21.90 -27.06 -7.22
N THR A 286 23.13 -26.60 -7.09
CA THR A 286 23.66 -25.56 -7.98
C THR A 286 24.18 -26.17 -9.28
N GLU A 287 24.27 -25.40 -10.35
CA GLU A 287 24.82 -25.82 -11.63
C GLU A 287 26.24 -26.38 -11.49
N ALA A 288 27.06 -25.76 -10.64
CA ALA A 288 28.44 -26.18 -10.38
C ALA A 288 28.50 -27.56 -9.69
N GLU A 289 27.55 -27.87 -8.81
CA GLU A 289 27.44 -29.18 -8.15
C GLU A 289 26.96 -30.24 -9.13
N MET A 290 26.01 -29.90 -10.02
CA MET A 290 25.54 -30.83 -11.05
C MET A 290 26.64 -31.19 -12.05
N LEU A 291 27.49 -30.27 -12.47
CA LEU A 291 28.61 -30.50 -13.37
C LEU A 291 29.76 -31.29 -12.73
N LYS A 292 29.87 -31.34 -11.40
CA LYS A 292 30.83 -32.16 -10.67
C LYS A 292 30.42 -33.62 -10.61
N THR A 293 29.17 -33.97 -10.93
CA THR A 293 28.67 -35.34 -10.89
C THR A 293 29.20 -36.13 -12.07
N LYS A 294 29.64 -37.32 -11.80
CA LYS A 294 30.28 -38.22 -12.79
C LYS A 294 29.30 -38.51 -13.95
N ASN A 295 29.74 -38.30 -15.18
CA ASN A 295 28.97 -38.50 -16.43
C ASN A 295 27.86 -37.45 -16.72
N PHE A 296 27.84 -36.31 -16.00
CA PHE A 296 26.89 -35.27 -16.24
C PHE A 296 27.44 -34.21 -17.22
N GLY A 297 26.80 -34.06 -18.38
CA GLY A 297 27.26 -33.18 -19.46
C GLY A 297 26.41 -31.90 -19.58
N ARG A 298 26.98 -30.87 -20.24
CA ARG A 298 26.27 -29.57 -20.49
C ARG A 298 24.94 -29.75 -21.23
N LYS A 299 24.80 -30.77 -22.10
CA LYS A 299 23.53 -31.04 -22.80
C LYS A 299 22.44 -31.50 -21.84
N SER A 300 22.75 -32.39 -20.91
CA SER A 300 21.80 -32.83 -19.87
C SER A 300 21.45 -31.72 -18.89
N LEU A 301 22.39 -30.82 -18.61
CA LEU A 301 22.12 -29.64 -17.76
C LEU A 301 21.11 -28.71 -18.43
N ASN A 302 21.27 -28.41 -19.72
CA ASN A 302 20.34 -27.53 -20.45
C ASN A 302 18.94 -28.13 -20.55
N GLU A 303 18.84 -29.46 -20.82
CA GLU A 303 17.56 -30.18 -20.84
C GLU A 303 16.82 -30.06 -19.50
N ILE A 304 17.52 -30.25 -18.39
CA ILE A 304 16.94 -30.12 -17.05
C ILE A 304 16.53 -28.66 -16.77
N LYS A 305 17.32 -27.68 -17.18
CA LYS A 305 16.97 -26.26 -17.03
C LYS A 305 15.71 -25.88 -17.79
N GLU A 306 15.56 -26.34 -19.02
CA GLU A 306 14.36 -26.09 -19.84
C GLU A 306 13.11 -26.67 -19.17
N ILE A 307 13.17 -27.89 -18.69
CA ILE A 307 12.04 -28.55 -18.04
C ILE A 307 11.71 -27.89 -16.70
N LEU A 308 12.69 -27.54 -15.87
CA LEU A 308 12.47 -26.81 -14.64
C LEU A 308 11.88 -25.44 -14.91
N HIS A 309 12.33 -24.75 -15.96
CA HIS A 309 11.81 -23.44 -16.35
C HIS A 309 10.33 -23.51 -16.77
N THR A 310 9.89 -24.55 -17.50
CA THR A 310 8.47 -24.75 -17.84
C THR A 310 7.59 -24.97 -16.61
N MET A 311 8.19 -25.47 -15.51
CA MET A 311 7.52 -25.66 -14.22
C MET A 311 7.66 -24.45 -13.27
N GLY A 312 8.28 -23.36 -13.73
CA GLY A 312 8.54 -22.17 -12.92
C GLY A 312 9.60 -22.36 -11.84
N LEU A 313 10.48 -23.37 -12.00
CA LEU A 313 11.54 -23.72 -11.05
C LEU A 313 12.93 -23.44 -11.65
N SER A 314 13.94 -23.26 -10.80
CA SER A 314 15.34 -23.09 -11.22
C SER A 314 16.30 -23.80 -10.27
N LEU A 315 17.49 -24.16 -10.79
CA LEU A 315 18.55 -24.73 -9.97
C LEU A 315 19.11 -23.69 -8.99
N GLY A 316 19.47 -24.14 -7.78
CA GLY A 316 20.00 -23.28 -6.72
C GLY A 316 18.95 -22.54 -5.88
N MET A 317 17.66 -22.93 -5.96
CA MET A 317 16.61 -22.37 -5.12
C MET A 317 16.74 -22.89 -3.67
N ARG A 318 16.58 -21.98 -2.69
CA ARG A 318 16.44 -22.36 -1.28
C ARG A 318 14.97 -22.74 -1.02
N VAL A 319 14.74 -24.00 -0.79
CA VAL A 319 13.43 -24.54 -0.38
C VAL A 319 13.54 -24.91 1.08
N ASP A 320 12.83 -24.18 1.97
CA ASP A 320 12.83 -24.47 3.40
C ASP A 320 12.28 -25.87 3.66
N ALA A 321 12.95 -26.61 4.54
CA ALA A 321 12.55 -27.96 4.92
C ALA A 321 11.18 -27.94 5.59
N ALA A 322 10.26 -28.79 5.12
CA ALA A 322 9.01 -29.08 5.83
C ALA A 322 9.31 -29.61 7.24
N PRO A 323 8.53 -29.24 8.29
CA PRO A 323 8.71 -29.82 9.62
C PRO A 323 8.46 -31.33 9.54
N ALA A 324 9.41 -32.09 10.09
CA ALA A 324 9.33 -33.55 10.20
C ALA A 324 8.03 -33.94 10.92
N ALA A 325 7.21 -34.75 10.29
CA ALA A 325 6.06 -35.37 10.92
C ALA A 325 6.54 -36.26 12.06
N SER A 326 6.19 -35.91 13.28
CA SER A 326 6.33 -36.74 14.46
C SER A 326 5.46 -37.99 14.28
N GLN A 327 6.11 -39.14 14.22
CA GLN A 327 5.47 -40.46 14.37
C GLN A 327 5.07 -40.63 15.82
N GLU A 328 3.80 -40.81 16.10
CA GLU A 328 3.24 -41.71 17.09
C GLU A 328 2.17 -42.59 16.43
#